data_c601c588e0b55b8bdd33bdfe701abb33
#
_entry.id   c601c588e0b55b8bdd33bdfe701abb33
#
_cell.length_a   1.000
_cell.length_b   1.000
_cell.length_c   1.000
_cell.angle_alpha   90.00
_cell.angle_beta   90.00
_cell.angle_gamma   90.00
#
_symmetry.space_group_name_H-M   'P 1'
#
loop_
_entity.id
_entity.type
_entity.pdbx_description
1 polymer ?
#
loop_
_entity_poly.entity_id
_entity_poly.type
_entity_poly.pdbx_seq_one_letter_code
_entity_poly.pdbx_strand_id
1 'polypeptide(L)'
;MKIALTNMDIIWEDKSVNQDKCLELIKRASECGARLILFPEMTLTGFTMNPQKYGEKAGEDSETVKFFEHLSKEYAIAIGFGYIEKGKKDGFAKNHMAVVDAGKILGDYTKIHPFSYGEENEHYCGGDRLVTVSIDGVIFGLSICYDLRFPELYQAMRSCDAIAVIANWPKGRVAHWNTLLPARAVETQAYVLRVNRIGKDVSLDYEASSAAYDYGGRPLSVAYKATSYGDECLMIKIEPDHVRRWKKEFPAANDRKPALYASFLQKDV
;
A
#
# COMPACT_ATOMS: atom_id res chain seq x y z
N MET A 1 -9.38 12.50 9.34
CA MET A 1 -9.87 11.55 8.31
C MET A 1 -9.96 10.17 8.91
N LYS A 2 -11.08 9.45 8.72
CA LYS A 2 -11.20 8.02 9.09
C LYS A 2 -10.71 7.15 7.93
N ILE A 3 -9.95 6.11 8.22
CA ILE A 3 -9.37 5.19 7.23
C ILE A 3 -9.59 3.76 7.69
N ALA A 4 -9.89 2.88 6.75
CA ALA A 4 -9.98 1.45 6.94
C ALA A 4 -8.73 0.76 6.38
N LEU A 5 -8.08 -0.07 7.18
CA LEU A 5 -7.00 -0.96 6.79
C LEU A 5 -7.52 -2.39 6.85
N THR A 6 -7.22 -3.21 5.86
CA THR A 6 -7.75 -4.58 5.82
C THR A 6 -6.72 -5.61 6.29
N ASN A 7 -7.17 -6.63 7.01
CA ASN A 7 -6.51 -7.93 7.13
C ASN A 7 -7.36 -8.91 6.30
N MET A 8 -7.01 -9.11 5.05
CA MET A 8 -7.77 -9.93 4.10
C MET A 8 -7.03 -11.24 3.82
N ASP A 9 -7.73 -12.36 3.97
CA ASP A 9 -7.25 -13.67 3.50
C ASP A 9 -7.51 -13.75 2.00
N ILE A 10 -6.47 -13.51 1.21
CA ILE A 10 -6.55 -13.56 -0.25
C ILE A 10 -6.58 -15.02 -0.68
N ILE A 11 -7.66 -15.45 -1.31
CA ILE A 11 -7.74 -16.76 -1.93
C ILE A 11 -6.82 -16.78 -3.15
N TRP A 12 -5.86 -17.71 -3.15
CA TRP A 12 -4.82 -17.78 -4.14
C TRP A 12 -5.37 -17.89 -5.56
N GLU A 13 -5.03 -16.90 -6.40
CA GLU A 13 -5.37 -16.85 -7.82
C GLU A 13 -6.87 -16.94 -8.17
N ASP A 14 -7.76 -16.62 -7.22
CA ASP A 14 -9.22 -16.59 -7.44
C ASP A 14 -9.77 -15.16 -7.33
N LYS A 15 -9.75 -14.47 -8.49
CA LYS A 15 -10.23 -13.08 -8.57
C LYS A 15 -11.69 -12.92 -8.15
N SER A 16 -12.55 -13.87 -8.50
CA SER A 16 -14.00 -13.76 -8.25
C SER A 16 -14.31 -13.77 -6.75
N VAL A 17 -13.77 -14.75 -6.02
CA VAL A 17 -13.97 -14.84 -4.56
C VAL A 17 -13.34 -13.63 -3.86
N ASN A 18 -12.16 -13.17 -4.31
CA ASN A 18 -11.52 -12.01 -3.74
C ASN A 18 -12.29 -10.70 -4.01
N GLN A 19 -13.00 -10.58 -5.15
CA GLN A 19 -13.91 -9.47 -5.42
C GLN A 19 -15.07 -9.43 -4.43
N ASP A 20 -15.71 -10.58 -4.14
CA ASP A 20 -16.79 -10.66 -3.17
C ASP A 20 -16.35 -10.25 -1.76
N LYS A 21 -15.14 -10.68 -1.37
CA LYS A 21 -14.52 -10.30 -0.09
C LYS A 21 -14.23 -8.80 -0.03
N CYS A 22 -13.67 -8.23 -1.10
CA CYS A 22 -13.44 -6.78 -1.20
C CYS A 22 -14.75 -5.99 -1.10
N LEU A 23 -15.81 -6.44 -1.76
CA LEU A 23 -17.13 -5.80 -1.70
C LEU A 23 -17.66 -5.74 -0.26
N GLU A 24 -17.58 -6.85 0.49
CA GLU A 24 -18.04 -6.86 1.89
C GLU A 24 -17.19 -5.91 2.76
N LEU A 25 -15.87 -5.92 2.61
CA LEU A 25 -14.97 -5.02 3.34
C LEU A 25 -15.26 -3.54 3.03
N ILE A 26 -15.52 -3.20 1.75
CA ILE A 26 -15.86 -1.83 1.34
C ILE A 26 -17.18 -1.39 1.96
N LYS A 27 -18.22 -2.24 1.93
CA LYS A 27 -19.50 -1.97 2.61
C LYS A 27 -19.28 -1.66 4.09
N ARG A 28 -18.55 -2.51 4.82
CA ARG A 28 -18.23 -2.33 6.23
C ARG A 28 -17.49 -1.02 6.50
N ALA A 29 -16.49 -0.70 5.67
CA ALA A 29 -15.72 0.53 5.81
C ALA A 29 -16.61 1.77 5.61
N SER A 30 -17.44 1.77 4.57
CA SER A 30 -18.39 2.85 4.26
C SER A 30 -19.43 3.03 5.40
N GLU A 31 -20.05 1.96 5.89
CA GLU A 31 -20.97 1.98 7.03
C GLU A 31 -20.33 2.57 8.31
N CYS A 32 -19.02 2.36 8.50
CA CYS A 32 -18.25 2.94 9.61
C CYS A 32 -17.80 4.38 9.36
N GLY A 33 -18.09 4.93 8.18
CA GLY A 33 -17.74 6.30 7.77
C GLY A 33 -16.26 6.46 7.42
N ALA A 34 -15.59 5.42 6.91
CA ALA A 34 -14.27 5.53 6.34
C ALA A 34 -14.30 6.38 5.07
N ARG A 35 -13.28 7.23 4.88
CA ARG A 35 -13.09 8.02 3.67
C ARG A 35 -12.13 7.34 2.68
N LEU A 36 -11.29 6.45 3.20
CA LEU A 36 -10.33 5.64 2.44
C LEU A 36 -10.33 4.22 3.01
N ILE A 37 -10.29 3.23 2.13
CA ILE A 37 -9.95 1.84 2.47
C ILE A 37 -8.72 1.39 1.70
N LEU A 38 -7.81 0.65 2.36
CA LEU A 38 -6.61 0.11 1.76
C LEU A 38 -6.63 -1.42 1.80
N PHE A 39 -6.33 -2.04 0.65
CA PHE A 39 -6.21 -3.48 0.44
C PHE A 39 -4.75 -3.92 0.29
N PRO A 40 -4.44 -5.21 0.48
CA PRO A 40 -3.09 -5.75 0.31
C PRO A 40 -2.57 -5.65 -1.14
N GLU A 41 -1.25 -5.85 -1.31
CA GLU A 41 -0.57 -6.02 -2.60
C GLU A 41 -1.21 -7.15 -3.42
N MET A 42 -1.35 -6.97 -4.76
CA MET A 42 -1.98 -7.95 -5.66
C MET A 42 -3.31 -8.47 -5.09
N THR A 43 -4.21 -7.55 -4.76
CA THR A 43 -5.43 -7.74 -3.95
C THR A 43 -6.29 -8.92 -4.39
N LEU A 44 -6.45 -9.11 -5.70
CA LEU A 44 -7.37 -10.13 -6.24
C LEU A 44 -6.68 -11.47 -6.57
N THR A 45 -5.35 -11.56 -6.48
CA THR A 45 -4.61 -12.75 -6.91
C THR A 45 -3.69 -13.35 -5.86
N GLY A 46 -3.25 -12.54 -4.88
CA GLY A 46 -2.08 -12.85 -4.07
C GLY A 46 -0.78 -12.69 -4.87
N PHE A 47 0.36 -12.88 -4.21
CA PHE A 47 1.70 -12.63 -4.76
C PHE A 47 2.11 -13.74 -5.75
N THR A 48 1.45 -13.77 -6.91
CA THR A 48 1.69 -14.79 -7.95
C THR A 48 2.84 -14.45 -8.89
N MET A 49 3.61 -15.46 -9.29
CA MET A 49 4.63 -15.36 -10.33
C MET A 49 4.09 -15.80 -11.71
N ASN A 50 2.76 -15.73 -11.91
CA ASN A 50 2.10 -16.04 -13.18
C ASN A 50 1.39 -14.82 -13.80
N PRO A 51 2.13 -13.72 -14.08
CA PRO A 51 1.52 -12.49 -14.60
C PRO A 51 0.94 -12.63 -16.00
N GLN A 52 1.35 -13.63 -16.75
CA GLN A 52 0.80 -13.88 -18.10
C GLN A 52 -0.67 -14.33 -18.04
N LYS A 53 -1.05 -15.05 -16.98
CA LYS A 53 -2.43 -15.50 -16.75
C LYS A 53 -3.29 -14.45 -16.04
N TYR A 54 -2.74 -13.78 -15.02
CA TYR A 54 -3.51 -12.94 -14.11
C TYR A 54 -3.32 -11.43 -14.32
N GLY A 55 -2.30 -11.04 -15.09
CA GLY A 55 -2.06 -9.65 -15.43
C GLY A 55 -3.09 -9.11 -16.43
N GLU A 56 -3.33 -7.81 -16.31
CA GLU A 56 -4.31 -7.05 -17.08
C GLU A 56 -3.63 -5.90 -17.84
N LYS A 57 -4.38 -5.16 -18.64
CA LYS A 57 -3.91 -3.87 -19.15
C LYS A 57 -3.80 -2.88 -17.98
N ALA A 58 -2.94 -1.88 -18.12
CA ALA A 58 -2.74 -0.87 -17.08
C ALA A 58 -3.87 0.17 -17.04
N GLY A 59 -4.03 0.80 -15.88
CA GLY A 59 -4.89 1.96 -15.68
C GLY A 59 -6.35 1.68 -16.00
N GLU A 60 -7.01 2.63 -16.66
CA GLU A 60 -8.44 2.59 -16.97
C GLU A 60 -8.89 1.39 -17.82
N ASP A 61 -7.97 0.71 -18.49
CA ASP A 61 -8.26 -0.50 -19.29
C ASP A 61 -8.25 -1.80 -18.42
N SER A 62 -7.78 -1.75 -17.17
CA SER A 62 -7.76 -2.89 -16.25
C SER A 62 -9.17 -3.22 -15.74
N GLU A 63 -9.55 -4.50 -15.77
CA GLU A 63 -10.81 -4.97 -15.20
C GLU A 63 -10.82 -4.81 -13.67
N THR A 64 -9.67 -5.02 -13.02
CA THR A 64 -9.53 -4.79 -11.57
C THR A 64 -9.71 -3.31 -11.23
N VAL A 65 -9.13 -2.40 -12.00
CA VAL A 65 -9.31 -0.95 -11.77
C VAL A 65 -10.77 -0.55 -11.95
N LYS A 66 -11.41 -0.96 -13.04
CA LYS A 66 -12.84 -0.68 -13.29
C LYS A 66 -13.75 -1.19 -12.17
N PHE A 67 -13.48 -2.38 -11.63
CA PHE A 67 -14.20 -2.93 -10.50
C PHE A 67 -14.13 -2.00 -9.28
N PHE A 68 -12.94 -1.55 -8.91
CA PHE A 68 -12.77 -0.64 -7.77
C PHE A 68 -13.24 0.79 -8.06
N GLU A 69 -13.14 1.30 -9.29
CA GLU A 69 -13.73 2.58 -9.68
C GLU A 69 -15.25 2.58 -9.49
N HIS A 70 -15.90 1.50 -9.95
CA HIS A 70 -17.35 1.34 -9.76
C HIS A 70 -17.71 1.38 -8.27
N LEU A 71 -17.04 0.59 -7.44
CA LEU A 71 -17.31 0.53 -6.00
C LEU A 71 -16.97 1.84 -5.28
N SER A 72 -15.90 2.54 -5.69
CA SER A 72 -15.55 3.83 -5.08
C SER A 72 -16.64 4.89 -5.27
N LYS A 73 -17.29 4.86 -6.42
CA LYS A 73 -18.44 5.72 -6.74
C LYS A 73 -19.70 5.29 -5.99
N GLU A 74 -20.00 3.99 -5.97
CA GLU A 74 -21.20 3.43 -5.34
C GLU A 74 -21.22 3.68 -3.82
N TYR A 75 -20.06 3.44 -3.16
CA TYR A 75 -19.94 3.57 -1.70
C TYR A 75 -19.38 4.91 -1.23
N ALA A 76 -19.11 5.85 -2.14
CA ALA A 76 -18.55 7.18 -1.85
C ALA A 76 -17.29 7.13 -0.96
N ILE A 77 -16.39 6.16 -1.22
CA ILE A 77 -15.16 5.91 -0.48
C ILE A 77 -13.98 5.80 -1.45
N ALA A 78 -12.84 6.42 -1.11
CA ALA A 78 -11.60 6.18 -1.85
C ALA A 78 -11.07 4.77 -1.56
N ILE A 79 -10.49 4.11 -2.56
CA ILE A 79 -10.03 2.72 -2.47
C ILE A 79 -8.60 2.63 -2.99
N GLY A 80 -7.65 2.16 -2.14
CA GLY A 80 -6.30 1.81 -2.55
C GLY A 80 -6.12 0.29 -2.58
N PHE A 81 -5.61 -0.24 -3.69
CA PHE A 81 -5.49 -1.68 -3.95
C PHE A 81 -4.29 -2.03 -4.82
N GLY A 82 -3.86 -3.29 -4.76
CA GLY A 82 -2.80 -3.83 -5.61
C GLY A 82 -3.36 -4.58 -6.83
N TYR A 83 -2.70 -4.44 -7.98
CA TYR A 83 -3.03 -5.21 -9.19
C TYR A 83 -1.78 -5.47 -10.04
N ILE A 84 -1.90 -6.33 -11.06
CA ILE A 84 -0.82 -6.74 -11.96
C ILE A 84 -1.05 -6.15 -13.35
N GLU A 85 -0.13 -5.32 -13.83
CA GLU A 85 -0.06 -4.95 -15.25
C GLU A 85 0.65 -6.06 -16.02
N LYS A 86 -0.01 -6.61 -17.02
CA LYS A 86 0.57 -7.60 -17.91
C LYS A 86 1.66 -6.97 -18.77
N GLY A 87 2.83 -7.61 -18.82
CA GLY A 87 3.89 -7.23 -19.75
C GLY A 87 3.44 -7.33 -21.20
N LYS A 88 4.09 -6.55 -22.08
CA LYS A 88 3.98 -6.78 -23.53
C LYS A 88 4.46 -8.20 -23.84
N LYS A 89 4.06 -8.74 -25.04
CA LYS A 89 4.52 -10.05 -25.47
C LYS A 89 6.05 -10.13 -25.31
N ASP A 90 6.50 -11.10 -24.52
CA ASP A 90 7.92 -11.31 -24.13
C ASP A 90 8.50 -10.24 -23.17
N GLY A 91 7.66 -9.39 -22.56
CA GLY A 91 8.08 -8.38 -21.59
C GLY A 91 7.68 -8.71 -20.15
N PHE A 92 8.42 -8.11 -19.20
CA PHE A 92 8.12 -8.20 -17.78
C PHE A 92 6.79 -7.50 -17.44
N ALA A 93 6.05 -8.09 -16.52
CA ALA A 93 4.87 -7.48 -15.90
C ALA A 93 5.27 -6.38 -14.92
N LYS A 94 4.29 -5.69 -14.35
CA LYS A 94 4.51 -4.72 -13.27
C LYS A 94 3.53 -4.96 -12.13
N ASN A 95 4.01 -4.74 -10.91
CA ASN A 95 3.25 -4.79 -9.68
C ASN A 95 2.81 -3.36 -9.33
N HIS A 96 1.51 -3.13 -9.30
CA HIS A 96 0.93 -1.80 -9.14
C HIS A 96 0.16 -1.64 -7.83
N MET A 97 0.15 -0.41 -7.32
CA MET A 97 -0.82 0.10 -6.36
C MET A 97 -1.58 1.26 -6.99
N ALA A 98 -2.88 1.08 -7.21
CA ALA A 98 -3.75 2.16 -7.65
C ALA A 98 -4.59 2.69 -6.48
N VAL A 99 -4.94 3.97 -6.58
CA VAL A 99 -5.93 4.62 -5.71
C VAL A 99 -7.00 5.22 -6.59
N VAL A 100 -8.26 4.86 -6.32
CA VAL A 100 -9.43 5.39 -7.01
C VAL A 100 -10.33 6.15 -6.05
N ASP A 101 -11.04 7.15 -6.55
CA ASP A 101 -12.03 7.92 -5.79
C ASP A 101 -13.10 8.46 -6.72
N ALA A 102 -14.36 8.42 -6.29
CA ALA A 102 -15.52 8.89 -7.08
C ALA A 102 -15.54 8.34 -8.52
N GLY A 103 -15.10 7.10 -8.72
CA GLY A 103 -15.08 6.43 -10.02
C GLY A 103 -13.93 6.86 -10.94
N LYS A 104 -12.82 7.38 -10.40
CA LYS A 104 -11.65 7.83 -11.18
C LYS A 104 -10.34 7.42 -10.50
N ILE A 105 -9.32 7.13 -11.30
CA ILE A 105 -7.96 6.93 -10.79
C ILE A 105 -7.38 8.27 -10.32
N LEU A 106 -6.94 8.32 -9.05
CA LEU A 106 -6.18 9.44 -8.50
C LEU A 106 -4.67 9.26 -8.69
N GLY A 107 -4.19 8.03 -8.68
CA GLY A 107 -2.79 7.68 -8.88
C GLY A 107 -2.60 6.20 -9.07
N ASP A 108 -1.53 5.85 -9.79
CA ASP A 108 -1.15 4.48 -10.13
C ASP A 108 0.38 4.36 -10.01
N TYR A 109 0.83 3.67 -8.97
CA TYR A 109 2.22 3.49 -8.61
C TYR A 109 2.70 2.11 -9.02
N THR A 110 3.80 2.05 -9.76
CA THR A 110 4.51 0.80 -10.03
C THR A 110 5.57 0.59 -8.94
N LYS A 111 5.57 -0.58 -8.32
CA LYS A 111 6.60 -1.00 -7.34
C LYS A 111 8.00 -0.77 -7.92
N ILE A 112 8.82 0.00 -7.21
CA ILE A 112 10.16 0.35 -7.69
C ILE A 112 11.13 -0.83 -7.51
N HIS A 113 10.99 -1.58 -6.40
CA HIS A 113 11.91 -2.65 -6.04
C HIS A 113 11.22 -4.02 -6.09
N PRO A 114 11.26 -4.74 -7.23
CA PRO A 114 10.86 -6.15 -7.29
C PRO A 114 11.66 -6.97 -6.27
N PHE A 115 10.99 -7.92 -5.60
CA PHE A 115 11.59 -8.75 -4.54
C PHE A 115 12.45 -9.87 -5.16
N SER A 116 13.73 -9.61 -5.39
CA SER A 116 14.65 -10.55 -6.06
C SER A 116 14.86 -11.86 -5.29
N TYR A 117 14.86 -11.85 -3.97
CA TYR A 117 14.95 -13.07 -3.16
C TYR A 117 13.76 -14.01 -3.36
N GLY A 118 12.60 -13.49 -3.78
CA GLY A 118 11.39 -14.25 -4.12
C GLY A 118 11.17 -14.35 -5.64
N GLU A 119 12.21 -14.18 -6.43
CA GLU A 119 12.19 -14.32 -7.90
C GLU A 119 11.23 -13.34 -8.62
N GLU A 120 10.69 -12.33 -7.92
CA GLU A 120 9.78 -11.35 -8.53
C GLU A 120 10.45 -10.63 -9.72
N ASN A 121 11.75 -10.34 -9.64
CA ASN A 121 12.53 -9.70 -10.70
C ASN A 121 12.68 -10.56 -11.98
N GLU A 122 12.33 -11.83 -11.94
CA GLU A 122 12.32 -12.70 -13.13
C GLU A 122 11.01 -12.60 -13.91
N HIS A 123 9.96 -12.04 -13.29
CA HIS A 123 8.61 -11.93 -13.84
C HIS A 123 8.11 -10.48 -13.95
N TYR A 124 8.62 -9.60 -13.10
CA TYR A 124 8.18 -8.21 -12.96
C TYR A 124 9.36 -7.24 -13.06
N CYS A 125 9.16 -6.12 -13.74
CA CYS A 125 10.13 -5.01 -13.74
C CYS A 125 9.74 -3.93 -12.73
N GLY A 126 10.75 -3.22 -12.26
CA GLY A 126 10.58 -2.07 -11.36
C GLY A 126 10.01 -0.83 -12.06
N GLY A 127 9.33 0.01 -11.28
CA GLY A 127 8.95 1.36 -11.67
C GLY A 127 10.13 2.34 -11.54
N ASP A 128 9.91 3.57 -12.00
CA ASP A 128 10.93 4.63 -12.08
C ASP A 128 10.49 5.97 -11.47
N ARG A 129 9.31 6.02 -10.86
CA ARG A 129 8.75 7.27 -10.33
C ARG A 129 7.99 7.09 -9.03
N LEU A 130 8.03 8.12 -8.20
CA LEU A 130 7.17 8.27 -7.04
C LEU A 130 5.76 8.70 -7.49
N VAL A 131 4.76 8.21 -6.76
CA VAL A 131 3.37 8.64 -6.93
C VAL A 131 2.82 9.10 -5.58
N THR A 132 2.17 10.25 -5.59
CA THR A 132 1.39 10.76 -4.47
C THR A 132 -0.03 11.06 -4.93
N VAL A 133 -1.00 10.87 -4.04
CA VAL A 133 -2.40 11.18 -4.28
C VAL A 133 -2.93 12.12 -3.22
N SER A 134 -3.92 12.94 -3.57
CA SER A 134 -4.60 13.83 -2.62
C SER A 134 -6.05 13.40 -2.45
N ILE A 135 -6.47 13.14 -1.21
CA ILE A 135 -7.85 12.82 -0.84
C ILE A 135 -8.28 13.85 0.22
N ASP A 136 -9.25 14.69 -0.09
CA ASP A 136 -9.74 15.78 0.77
C ASP A 136 -8.60 16.66 1.33
N GLY A 137 -7.58 16.95 0.50
CA GLY A 137 -6.43 17.76 0.87
C GLY A 137 -5.38 17.07 1.73
N VAL A 138 -5.52 15.75 2.01
CA VAL A 138 -4.50 14.91 2.64
C VAL A 138 -3.64 14.26 1.55
N ILE A 139 -2.33 14.42 1.67
CA ILE A 139 -1.37 13.89 0.68
C ILE A 139 -0.85 12.54 1.15
N PHE A 140 -1.07 11.49 0.33
CA PHE A 140 -0.58 10.13 0.56
C PHE A 140 0.53 9.78 -0.42
N GLY A 141 1.67 9.30 0.09
CA GLY A 141 2.69 8.61 -0.70
C GLY A 141 2.33 7.13 -0.83
N LEU A 142 2.61 6.52 -1.99
CA LEU A 142 2.31 5.11 -2.27
C LEU A 142 3.58 4.26 -2.27
N SER A 143 3.51 3.06 -1.69
CA SER A 143 4.64 2.13 -1.57
C SER A 143 4.13 0.69 -1.51
N ILE A 144 4.91 -0.26 -2.04
CA ILE A 144 4.53 -1.67 -2.10
C ILE A 144 5.61 -2.55 -1.45
N CYS A 145 5.25 -3.23 -0.36
CA CYS A 145 5.93 -4.39 0.23
C CYS A 145 7.46 -4.20 0.37
N TYR A 146 8.24 -4.75 -0.55
CA TYR A 146 9.71 -4.75 -0.50
C TYR A 146 10.31 -3.34 -0.54
N ASP A 147 9.63 -2.35 -1.12
CA ASP A 147 10.00 -0.94 -1.09
C ASP A 147 10.28 -0.44 0.35
N LEU A 148 9.64 -1.05 1.35
CA LEU A 148 9.84 -0.72 2.77
C LEU A 148 11.30 -0.81 3.21
N ARG A 149 12.12 -1.64 2.56
CA ARG A 149 13.53 -1.83 2.92
C ARG A 149 14.44 -0.69 2.52
N PHE A 150 13.97 0.20 1.63
CA PHE A 150 14.76 1.26 1.03
C PHE A 150 14.39 2.63 1.62
N PRO A 151 15.13 3.12 2.64
CA PRO A 151 14.82 4.36 3.34
C PRO A 151 14.87 5.58 2.40
N GLU A 152 15.66 5.55 1.33
CA GLU A 152 15.79 6.61 0.33
C GLU A 152 14.44 6.94 -0.31
N LEU A 153 13.65 5.91 -0.64
CA LEU A 153 12.31 6.05 -1.19
C LEU A 153 11.39 6.82 -0.23
N TYR A 154 11.42 6.44 1.06
CA TYR A 154 10.61 7.09 2.09
C TYR A 154 11.06 8.53 2.33
N GLN A 155 12.36 8.78 2.33
CA GLN A 155 12.90 10.13 2.46
C GLN A 155 12.46 11.05 1.30
N ALA A 156 12.24 10.52 0.12
CA ALA A 156 11.70 11.28 -1.00
C ALA A 156 10.20 11.61 -0.83
N MET A 157 9.45 10.81 -0.04
CA MET A 157 8.03 11.01 0.27
C MET A 157 7.77 11.82 1.55
N ARG A 158 8.79 12.39 2.21
CA ARG A 158 8.64 13.11 3.49
C ARG A 158 7.72 14.34 3.45
N SER A 159 7.37 14.84 2.28
CA SER A 159 6.39 15.92 2.11
C SER A 159 4.94 15.46 2.32
N CYS A 160 4.68 14.15 2.23
CA CYS A 160 3.36 13.58 2.40
C CYS A 160 2.87 13.71 3.85
N ASP A 161 1.56 13.77 4.04
CA ASP A 161 0.93 13.69 5.36
C ASP A 161 0.90 12.25 5.88
N ALA A 162 0.73 11.29 4.96
CA ALA A 162 0.72 9.86 5.24
C ALA A 162 1.41 9.07 4.10
N ILE A 163 1.91 7.87 4.41
CA ILE A 163 2.45 6.93 3.43
C ILE A 163 1.68 5.61 3.57
N ALA A 164 1.07 5.17 2.49
CA ALA A 164 0.37 3.90 2.41
C ALA A 164 1.32 2.81 1.89
N VAL A 165 1.39 1.70 2.63
CA VAL A 165 2.23 0.54 2.33
C VAL A 165 1.36 -0.69 2.25
N ILE A 166 1.17 -1.23 1.06
CA ILE A 166 0.43 -2.49 0.86
C ILE A 166 1.38 -3.65 0.64
N ALA A 167 1.06 -4.85 1.16
CA ALA A 167 1.99 -5.96 1.11
C ALA A 167 1.34 -7.35 1.12
N ASN A 168 2.12 -8.34 0.64
CA ASN A 168 2.05 -9.74 1.00
C ASN A 168 3.33 -10.09 1.80
N TRP A 169 3.40 -9.62 3.05
CA TRP A 169 4.58 -9.77 3.90
C TRP A 169 4.48 -11.02 4.76
N PRO A 170 5.35 -12.03 4.57
CA PRO A 170 5.19 -13.33 5.20
C PRO A 170 5.55 -13.30 6.69
N LYS A 171 4.91 -14.18 7.45
CA LYS A 171 5.07 -14.35 8.90
C LYS A 171 6.53 -14.50 9.32
N GLY A 172 7.33 -15.26 8.58
CA GLY A 172 8.75 -15.47 8.89
C GLY A 172 9.62 -14.20 8.88
N ARG A 173 9.10 -13.08 8.33
CA ARG A 173 9.81 -11.79 8.28
C ARG A 173 9.04 -10.66 8.98
N VAL A 174 8.03 -10.98 9.78
CA VAL A 174 7.19 -9.98 10.46
C VAL A 174 7.96 -9.08 11.43
N ALA A 175 9.07 -9.57 12.02
CA ALA A 175 9.93 -8.76 12.86
C ALA A 175 10.52 -7.55 12.09
N HIS A 176 10.93 -7.75 10.83
CA HIS A 176 11.39 -6.63 9.98
C HIS A 176 10.26 -5.65 9.68
N TRP A 177 9.05 -6.17 9.39
CA TRP A 177 7.84 -5.38 9.16
C TRP A 177 7.52 -4.48 10.35
N ASN A 178 7.52 -5.07 11.55
CA ASN A 178 7.23 -4.35 12.80
C ASN A 178 8.31 -3.34 13.19
N THR A 179 9.55 -3.52 12.75
CA THR A 179 10.67 -2.61 13.04
C THR A 179 10.72 -1.45 12.03
N LEU A 180 10.64 -1.75 10.74
CA LEU A 180 10.86 -0.75 9.71
C LEU A 180 9.72 0.26 9.58
N LEU A 181 8.46 -0.15 9.72
CA LEU A 181 7.32 0.75 9.52
C LEU A 181 7.26 1.91 10.52
N PRO A 182 7.39 1.70 11.85
CA PRO A 182 7.49 2.84 12.77
C PRO A 182 8.75 3.69 12.54
N ALA A 183 9.87 3.08 12.12
CA ALA A 183 11.07 3.83 11.76
C ALA A 183 10.79 4.77 10.56
N ARG A 184 10.10 4.29 9.53
CA ARG A 184 9.69 5.13 8.38
C ARG A 184 8.80 6.29 8.82
N ALA A 185 7.87 6.06 9.77
CA ALA A 185 7.01 7.13 10.28
C ALA A 185 7.83 8.24 10.98
N VAL A 186 8.81 7.86 11.82
CA VAL A 186 9.70 8.80 12.51
C VAL A 186 10.59 9.55 11.51
N GLU A 187 11.22 8.86 10.57
CA GLU A 187 12.14 9.44 9.58
C GLU A 187 11.46 10.44 8.65
N THR A 188 10.23 10.16 8.24
CA THR A 188 9.46 11.01 7.31
C THR A 188 8.61 12.04 8.02
N GLN A 189 8.44 11.90 9.32
CA GLN A 189 7.51 12.69 10.12
C GLN A 189 6.08 12.66 9.55
N ALA A 190 5.65 11.50 9.05
CA ALA A 190 4.33 11.28 8.45
C ALA A 190 3.64 10.09 9.12
N TYR A 191 2.31 10.00 8.97
CA TYR A 191 1.64 8.74 9.29
C TYR A 191 2.13 7.64 8.35
N VAL A 192 2.29 6.42 8.86
CA VAL A 192 2.54 5.24 8.03
C VAL A 192 1.39 4.25 8.22
N LEU A 193 0.69 3.98 7.13
CA LEU A 193 -0.46 3.09 7.06
C LEU A 193 -0.01 1.80 6.40
N ARG A 194 0.00 0.70 7.16
CA ARG A 194 0.43 -0.60 6.64
C ARG A 194 -0.75 -1.54 6.48
N VAL A 195 -0.81 -2.20 5.33
CA VAL A 195 -1.80 -3.24 5.05
C VAL A 195 -1.08 -4.50 4.60
N ASN A 196 -1.38 -5.60 5.26
CA ASN A 196 -0.85 -6.91 4.93
C ASN A 196 -2.01 -7.90 4.76
N ARG A 197 -1.85 -8.89 3.87
CA ARG A 197 -2.76 -10.03 3.83
C ARG A 197 -2.62 -10.92 5.09
N ILE A 198 -3.60 -11.79 5.30
CA ILE A 198 -3.56 -12.89 6.28
C ILE A 198 -3.73 -14.24 5.56
N GLY A 199 -3.72 -15.33 6.32
CA GLY A 199 -3.96 -16.69 5.82
C GLY A 199 -2.72 -17.34 5.22
N LYS A 200 -2.90 -18.09 4.15
CA LYS A 200 -1.83 -18.84 3.48
C LYS A 200 -1.90 -18.67 1.97
N ASP A 201 -0.76 -18.82 1.32
CA ASP A 201 -0.71 -19.15 -0.10
C ASP A 201 -0.10 -20.55 -0.29
N VAL A 202 0.37 -20.85 -1.51
CA VAL A 202 0.93 -22.17 -1.84
C VAL A 202 2.22 -22.49 -1.07
N SER A 203 2.92 -21.50 -0.51
CA SER A 203 4.25 -21.67 0.08
C SER A 203 4.48 -20.93 1.41
N LEU A 204 3.67 -19.91 1.72
CA LEU A 204 3.93 -19.01 2.84
C LEU A 204 2.68 -18.81 3.72
N ASP A 205 2.93 -18.60 5.00
CA ASP A 205 1.94 -18.17 6.00
C ASP A 205 2.02 -16.65 6.21
N TYR A 206 0.87 -16.03 6.45
CA TYR A 206 0.71 -14.60 6.72
C TYR A 206 -0.11 -14.41 7.98
N GLU A 207 0.30 -13.46 8.82
CA GLU A 207 -0.42 -13.14 10.07
C GLU A 207 -0.99 -11.73 10.03
N ALA A 208 -2.05 -11.52 10.81
CA ALA A 208 -2.69 -10.22 10.97
C ALA A 208 -1.67 -9.20 11.49
N SER A 209 -1.24 -8.31 10.62
CA SER A 209 -0.20 -7.33 10.93
C SER A 209 -0.45 -5.96 10.29
N SER A 210 -1.68 -5.70 9.81
CA SER A 210 -2.08 -4.35 9.39
C SER A 210 -2.19 -3.44 10.60
N ALA A 211 -1.69 -2.21 10.48
CA ALA A 211 -1.68 -1.21 11.54
C ALA A 211 -1.38 0.18 10.97
N ALA A 212 -1.43 1.20 11.83
CA ALA A 212 -0.97 2.54 11.49
C ALA A 212 -0.09 3.10 12.61
N TYR A 213 0.85 3.93 12.22
CA TYR A 213 1.76 4.64 13.14
C TYR A 213 1.64 6.14 12.92
N ASP A 214 1.72 6.91 14.03
CA ASP A 214 1.86 8.36 13.97
C ASP A 214 3.30 8.75 13.56
N TYR A 215 3.49 10.04 13.33
CA TYR A 215 4.79 10.64 12.97
C TYR A 215 5.87 10.51 14.06
N GLY A 216 5.52 10.05 15.26
CA GLY A 216 6.43 9.69 16.35
C GLY A 216 6.71 8.18 16.43
N GLY A 217 6.19 7.39 15.48
CA GLY A 217 6.36 5.94 15.46
C GLY A 217 5.45 5.17 16.43
N ARG A 218 4.46 5.83 17.04
CA ARG A 218 3.53 5.21 17.98
C ARG A 218 2.36 4.58 17.23
N PRO A 219 1.93 3.36 17.62
CA PRO A 219 0.78 2.76 16.98
C PRO A 219 -0.50 3.53 17.27
N LEU A 220 -1.33 3.73 16.25
CA LEU A 220 -2.66 4.30 16.41
C LEU A 220 -3.62 3.27 17.00
N SER A 221 -4.58 3.75 17.78
CA SER A 221 -5.70 2.94 18.25
C SER A 221 -6.57 2.49 17.08
N VAL A 222 -7.01 1.23 17.11
CA VAL A 222 -7.87 0.61 16.09
C VAL A 222 -9.16 0.11 16.67
N ALA A 223 -10.25 0.22 15.88
CA ALA A 223 -11.51 -0.48 16.14
C ALA A 223 -11.68 -1.53 15.05
N TYR A 224 -11.94 -2.78 15.45
CA TYR A 224 -12.06 -3.92 14.53
C TYR A 224 -13.51 -4.14 14.11
N LYS A 225 -13.69 -4.52 12.83
CA LYS A 225 -14.94 -4.97 12.24
C LYS A 225 -14.67 -6.20 11.38
N ALA A 226 -15.22 -7.34 11.76
CA ALA A 226 -15.10 -8.57 10.99
C ALA A 226 -16.15 -8.67 9.89
N THR A 227 -15.84 -9.42 8.83
CA THR A 227 -16.74 -9.80 7.74
C THR A 227 -17.26 -11.23 7.93
N SER A 228 -18.19 -11.64 7.07
CA SER A 228 -18.69 -13.02 7.04
C SER A 228 -17.62 -14.05 6.61
N TYR A 229 -16.61 -13.59 5.87
CA TYR A 229 -15.44 -14.40 5.46
C TYR A 229 -14.36 -14.52 6.53
N GLY A 230 -14.51 -13.81 7.68
CA GLY A 230 -13.49 -13.77 8.72
C GLY A 230 -12.36 -12.76 8.47
N ASP A 231 -12.44 -11.99 7.40
CA ASP A 231 -11.55 -10.87 7.16
C ASP A 231 -11.84 -9.71 8.11
N GLU A 232 -10.88 -8.85 8.35
CA GLU A 232 -11.01 -7.74 9.28
C GLU A 232 -10.84 -6.38 8.60
N CYS A 233 -11.64 -5.42 9.02
CA CYS A 233 -11.52 -4.01 8.71
C CYS A 233 -11.08 -3.27 9.98
N LEU A 234 -9.88 -2.71 9.97
CA LEU A 234 -9.28 -1.96 11.06
C LEU A 234 -9.56 -0.48 10.85
N MET A 235 -10.42 0.10 11.66
CA MET A 235 -10.77 1.52 11.59
C MET A 235 -9.79 2.35 12.39
N ILE A 236 -9.12 3.31 11.74
CA ILE A 236 -8.21 4.28 12.35
C ILE A 236 -8.67 5.71 12.05
N LYS A 237 -8.11 6.67 12.78
CA LYS A 237 -8.27 8.11 12.53
C LYS A 237 -6.90 8.77 12.42
N ILE A 238 -6.68 9.54 11.36
CA ILE A 238 -5.51 10.42 11.23
C ILE A 238 -5.95 11.88 11.29
N GLU A 239 -5.03 12.75 11.75
CA GLU A 239 -5.21 14.19 11.86
C GLU A 239 -4.05 14.89 11.14
N PRO A 240 -4.17 15.18 9.82
CA PRO A 240 -3.06 15.70 9.01
C PRO A 240 -2.47 17.01 9.54
N ASP A 241 -3.28 17.87 10.15
CA ASP A 241 -2.79 19.13 10.70
C ASP A 241 -1.80 18.93 11.87
N HIS A 242 -1.88 17.80 12.59
CA HIS A 242 -0.89 17.46 13.61
C HIS A 242 0.48 17.16 12.98
N VAL A 243 0.52 16.41 11.87
CA VAL A 243 1.73 16.15 11.10
C VAL A 243 2.32 17.45 10.56
N ARG A 244 1.49 18.28 9.93
CA ARG A 244 1.93 19.57 9.36
C ARG A 244 2.48 20.53 10.41
N ARG A 245 1.87 20.56 11.60
CA ARG A 245 2.35 21.32 12.75
C ARG A 245 3.68 20.76 13.25
N TRP A 246 3.77 19.46 13.47
CA TRP A 246 4.98 18.81 13.94
C TRP A 246 6.18 19.05 13.01
N LYS A 247 5.98 18.97 11.70
CA LYS A 247 7.04 19.28 10.71
C LYS A 247 7.52 20.74 10.80
N LYS A 248 6.68 21.67 11.23
CA LYS A 248 7.06 23.07 11.47
C LYS A 248 7.79 23.27 12.80
N GLU A 249 7.34 22.60 13.84
CA GLU A 249 7.92 22.70 15.20
C GLU A 249 9.25 21.97 15.30
N PHE A 250 9.41 20.85 14.59
CA PHE A 250 10.64 20.07 14.53
C PHE A 250 11.07 19.84 13.05
N PRO A 251 11.67 20.85 12.41
CA PRO A 251 11.95 20.84 10.96
C PRO A 251 13.22 20.06 10.59
N ALA A 252 13.34 18.79 11.02
CA ALA A 252 14.49 17.91 10.77
C ALA A 252 14.88 17.78 9.28
N ALA A 253 13.90 17.99 8.39
CA ALA A 253 14.15 18.00 6.95
C ALA A 253 15.13 19.09 6.50
N ASN A 254 15.23 20.22 7.22
CA ASN A 254 16.11 21.36 6.88
C ASN A 254 17.58 21.05 7.15
N ASP A 255 17.88 20.10 8.05
CA ASP A 255 19.26 19.71 8.41
C ASP A 255 19.85 18.70 7.44
N ARG A 256 19.06 18.19 6.51
CA ARG A 256 19.50 17.18 5.52
C ARG A 256 20.46 17.79 4.51
N LYS A 257 21.41 16.95 4.07
CA LYS A 257 22.45 17.29 3.08
C LYS A 257 22.38 16.35 1.87
N PRO A 258 21.29 16.41 1.04
CA PRO A 258 21.03 15.44 -0.01
C PRO A 258 22.18 15.26 -1.01
N ALA A 259 22.80 16.36 -1.44
CA ALA A 259 23.93 16.32 -2.37
C ALA A 259 25.16 15.57 -1.78
N LEU A 260 25.41 15.76 -0.47
CA LEU A 260 26.48 15.04 0.23
C LEU A 260 26.16 13.55 0.34
N TYR A 261 24.92 13.19 0.67
CA TYR A 261 24.52 11.78 0.74
C TYR A 261 24.63 11.10 -0.63
N ALA A 262 24.16 11.75 -1.70
CA ALA A 262 24.31 11.25 -3.06
C ALA A 262 25.77 11.00 -3.45
N SER A 263 26.70 11.88 -3.03
CA SER A 263 28.14 11.71 -3.32
C SER A 263 28.77 10.52 -2.57
N PHE A 264 28.21 10.11 -1.44
CA PHE A 264 28.66 8.90 -0.73
C PHE A 264 28.16 7.65 -1.44
N LEU A 265 26.88 7.60 -1.80
CA LEU A 265 26.26 6.45 -2.46
C LEU A 265 26.85 6.17 -3.85
N GLN A 266 27.39 7.18 -4.54
CA GLN A 266 28.06 7.01 -5.83
C GLN A 266 29.48 6.40 -5.72
N LYS A 267 30.07 6.36 -4.54
CA LYS A 267 31.42 5.80 -4.33
C LYS A 267 31.43 4.30 -4.03
N ASP A 268 30.27 3.73 -3.73
CA ASP A 268 30.09 2.33 -3.35
C ASP A 268 29.60 1.45 -4.54
N VAL A 269 29.63 1.97 -5.77
CA VAL A 269 29.24 1.26 -7.01
C VAL A 269 30.46 1.00 -7.87
#